data_06c423cc93c9106a279a9a96b824fd0a
#
_entry.id   06c423cc93c9106a279a9a96b824fd0a
#
_cell.length_a   1.000
_cell.length_b   1.000
_cell.length_c   1.000
_cell.angle_alpha   90.00
_cell.angle_beta   90.00
_cell.angle_gamma   90.00
#
_symmetry.space_group_name_H-M   'P 1'
#
loop_
_entity.id
_entity.type
_entity.pdbx_description
1 polymer ?
#
loop_
_entity_poly.entity_id
_entity_poly.type
_entity_poly.pdbx_seq_one_letter_code
_entity_poly.pdbx_strand_id
1 'polypeptide(L)'
;MDKRQLFSVGHSNQSIEEFYQLLESQKIDCILDVRSMPYSKYTPQFNEEALKSWLKKQGVLYVPFGKHFGARRSDCLKETTFIKKGVKETKPQVNFELGVTTPDFLSGVERLNKALDQNRRVSLMCSEADPLGCHRFSFISRYFYDLDWDVQHIMRDEETGEPIARSHQMLEEAMILDYVKRNKLKSVGGQMADSLFADFGDGYDEQQQRIDAYRLKNHEIGWVPEYDNNETTDEY
;
A
#
# COMPACT_ATOMS: atom_id res chain seq x y z
N MET A 1 0.76 -17.63 20.48
CA MET A 1 0.80 -18.07 19.05
C MET A 1 1.61 -17.05 18.29
N ASP A 2 2.49 -17.48 17.42
CA ASP A 2 3.21 -16.54 16.58
C ASP A 2 2.23 -15.84 15.63
N LYS A 3 2.41 -14.52 15.44
CA LYS A 3 1.58 -13.74 14.51
C LYS A 3 1.78 -14.23 13.08
N ARG A 4 0.71 -14.24 12.28
CA ARG A 4 0.85 -14.46 10.84
C ARG A 4 1.69 -13.35 10.23
N GLN A 5 2.65 -13.72 9.39
CA GLN A 5 3.58 -12.77 8.79
C GLN A 5 3.21 -12.52 7.33
N LEU A 6 3.21 -11.24 6.94
CA LEU A 6 2.98 -10.79 5.57
C LEU A 6 4.04 -9.77 5.18
N PHE A 7 4.65 -9.93 4.02
CA PHE A 7 5.60 -8.96 3.48
C PHE A 7 4.97 -8.11 2.37
N SER A 8 5.59 -6.98 2.09
CA SER A 8 5.33 -6.20 0.88
C SER A 8 6.63 -5.66 0.29
N VAL A 9 6.68 -5.53 -1.02
CA VAL A 9 7.85 -5.04 -1.77
C VAL A 9 7.41 -4.18 -2.96
N GLY A 10 8.25 -3.23 -3.35
CA GLY A 10 8.08 -2.46 -4.58
C GLY A 10 9.19 -2.74 -5.56
N HIS A 11 8.84 -2.98 -6.83
CA HIS A 11 9.88 -3.26 -7.83
C HIS A 11 10.57 -2.00 -8.36
N SER A 12 9.92 -0.81 -8.34
CA SER A 12 10.46 0.43 -8.86
C SER A 12 11.01 0.28 -10.29
N ASN A 13 12.07 1.03 -10.63
CA ASN A 13 12.80 0.97 -11.90
C ASN A 13 14.14 0.23 -11.80
N GLN A 14 14.38 -0.51 -10.71
CA GLN A 14 15.59 -1.29 -10.49
C GLN A 14 15.72 -2.47 -11.48
N SER A 15 16.89 -3.08 -11.54
CA SER A 15 17.08 -4.33 -12.28
C SER A 15 16.30 -5.47 -11.63
N ILE A 16 16.08 -6.56 -12.37
CA ILE A 16 15.37 -7.72 -11.81
C ILE A 16 16.23 -8.44 -10.78
N GLU A 17 17.55 -8.39 -10.91
CA GLU A 17 18.52 -8.94 -9.97
C GLU A 17 18.50 -8.15 -8.65
N GLU A 18 18.49 -6.82 -8.70
CA GLU A 18 18.36 -5.97 -7.51
C GLU A 18 17.02 -6.19 -6.81
N PHE A 19 15.94 -6.35 -7.57
CA PHE A 19 14.64 -6.71 -7.01
C PHE A 19 14.69 -8.07 -6.30
N TYR A 20 15.34 -9.07 -6.90
CA TYR A 20 15.46 -10.39 -6.31
C TYR A 20 16.23 -10.38 -4.98
N GLN A 21 17.27 -9.55 -4.84
CA GLN A 21 17.98 -9.37 -3.57
C GLN A 21 17.03 -8.95 -2.44
N LEU A 22 16.02 -8.10 -2.74
CA LEU A 22 14.99 -7.75 -1.77
C LEU A 22 14.18 -8.98 -1.33
N LEU A 23 13.78 -9.82 -2.27
CA LEU A 23 13.02 -11.04 -1.97
C LEU A 23 13.86 -12.04 -1.17
N GLU A 24 15.11 -12.21 -1.58
CA GLU A 24 16.06 -13.17 -0.98
C GLU A 24 16.39 -12.78 0.46
N SER A 25 16.54 -11.47 0.76
CA SER A 25 16.81 -10.95 2.11
C SER A 25 15.79 -11.42 3.15
N GLN A 26 14.55 -11.63 2.73
CA GLN A 26 13.46 -12.11 3.57
C GLN A 26 13.02 -13.54 3.20
N LYS A 27 13.75 -14.25 2.36
CA LYS A 27 13.44 -15.62 1.92
C LYS A 27 12.03 -15.76 1.35
N ILE A 28 11.59 -14.76 0.57
CA ILE A 28 10.27 -14.77 -0.07
C ILE A 28 10.23 -15.85 -1.15
N ASP A 29 9.23 -16.72 -1.08
CA ASP A 29 9.02 -17.80 -2.05
C ASP A 29 7.70 -17.67 -2.83
N CYS A 30 6.89 -16.65 -2.51
CA CYS A 30 5.64 -16.38 -3.20
C CYS A 30 5.37 -14.87 -3.31
N ILE A 31 5.18 -14.41 -4.54
CA ILE A 31 4.79 -13.03 -4.86
C ILE A 31 3.32 -12.99 -5.26
N LEU A 32 2.56 -12.11 -4.59
CA LEU A 32 1.23 -11.70 -5.01
C LEU A 32 1.34 -10.35 -5.72
N ASP A 33 1.21 -10.35 -7.04
CA ASP A 33 1.24 -9.11 -7.82
C ASP A 33 -0.09 -8.37 -7.68
N VAL A 34 -0.08 -7.30 -6.88
CA VAL A 34 -1.28 -6.50 -6.58
C VAL A 34 -1.48 -5.32 -7.52
N ARG A 35 -0.67 -5.20 -8.57
CA ARG A 35 -0.85 -4.17 -9.59
C ARG A 35 -2.14 -4.43 -10.37
N SER A 36 -2.91 -3.38 -10.61
CA SER A 36 -4.11 -3.47 -11.48
C SER A 36 -3.74 -3.69 -12.94
N MET A 37 -2.57 -3.18 -13.35
CA MET A 37 -2.03 -3.34 -14.71
C MET A 37 -0.55 -3.74 -14.60
N PRO A 38 -0.23 -5.05 -14.69
CA PRO A 38 1.14 -5.56 -14.55
C PRO A 38 1.93 -5.44 -15.87
N TYR A 39 1.86 -4.28 -16.50
CA TYR A 39 2.53 -3.95 -17.75
C TYR A 39 3.12 -2.53 -17.71
N SER A 40 4.35 -2.38 -18.21
CA SER A 40 5.02 -1.09 -18.38
C SER A 40 6.02 -1.15 -19.53
N LYS A 41 5.99 -0.15 -20.41
CA LYS A 41 7.02 0.02 -21.46
C LYS A 41 8.37 0.48 -20.89
N TYR A 42 8.37 1.07 -19.70
CA TYR A 42 9.57 1.61 -19.03
C TYR A 42 10.33 0.59 -18.22
N THR A 43 9.63 -0.42 -17.71
CA THR A 43 10.19 -1.49 -16.86
C THR A 43 9.74 -2.86 -17.37
N PRO A 44 10.08 -3.22 -18.63
CA PRO A 44 9.55 -4.43 -19.28
C PRO A 44 9.96 -5.72 -18.56
N GLN A 45 11.04 -5.72 -17.80
CA GLN A 45 11.47 -6.86 -16.96
C GLN A 45 10.43 -7.22 -15.87
N PHE A 46 9.58 -6.27 -15.50
CA PHE A 46 8.50 -6.47 -14.51
C PHE A 46 7.12 -6.68 -15.16
N ASN A 47 7.03 -6.79 -16.48
CA ASN A 47 5.79 -7.21 -17.13
C ASN A 47 5.44 -8.65 -16.70
N GLU A 48 4.14 -8.94 -16.56
CA GLU A 48 3.64 -10.16 -15.94
C GLU A 48 4.35 -11.43 -16.44
N GLU A 49 4.37 -11.67 -17.74
CA GLU A 49 4.94 -12.89 -18.30
C GLU A 49 6.47 -12.96 -18.15
N ALA A 50 7.16 -11.82 -18.30
CA ALA A 50 8.60 -11.75 -18.10
C ALA A 50 8.98 -12.04 -16.65
N LEU A 51 8.34 -11.34 -15.72
CA LEU A 51 8.58 -11.51 -14.28
C LEU A 51 8.23 -12.92 -13.80
N LYS A 52 7.08 -13.43 -14.18
CA LYS A 52 6.63 -14.79 -13.83
C LYS A 52 7.61 -15.87 -14.32
N SER A 53 8.06 -15.74 -15.58
CA SER A 53 9.05 -16.66 -16.16
C SER A 53 10.38 -16.61 -15.42
N TRP A 54 10.83 -15.38 -15.07
CA TRP A 54 12.09 -15.19 -14.37
C TRP A 54 12.03 -15.71 -12.93
N LEU A 55 10.99 -15.35 -12.16
CA LEU A 55 10.78 -15.80 -10.78
C LEU A 55 10.68 -17.32 -10.66
N LYS A 56 10.03 -17.97 -11.64
CA LYS A 56 9.95 -19.44 -11.70
C LYS A 56 11.33 -20.09 -11.72
N LYS A 57 12.32 -19.51 -12.43
CA LYS A 57 13.70 -20.00 -12.48
C LYS A 57 14.40 -19.85 -11.13
N GLN A 58 13.99 -18.87 -10.31
CA GLN A 58 14.50 -18.65 -8.96
C GLN A 58 13.74 -19.45 -7.88
N GLY A 59 12.75 -20.28 -8.27
CA GLY A 59 11.94 -21.04 -7.33
C GLY A 59 10.87 -20.21 -6.61
N VAL A 60 10.61 -18.96 -7.06
CA VAL A 60 9.60 -18.07 -6.48
C VAL A 60 8.29 -18.20 -7.26
N LEU A 61 7.21 -18.47 -6.54
CA LEU A 61 5.86 -18.52 -7.12
C LEU A 61 5.35 -17.11 -7.41
N TYR A 62 4.89 -16.86 -8.62
CA TYR A 62 4.20 -15.63 -8.99
C TYR A 62 2.69 -15.89 -9.14
N VAL A 63 1.88 -15.05 -8.49
CA VAL A 63 0.42 -15.14 -8.52
C VAL A 63 -0.18 -13.76 -8.82
N PRO A 64 -0.97 -13.60 -9.91
CA PRO A 64 -1.67 -12.36 -10.19
C PRO A 64 -2.78 -12.14 -9.15
N PHE A 65 -2.79 -10.97 -8.52
CA PHE A 65 -3.75 -10.56 -7.49
C PHE A 65 -4.40 -9.21 -7.77
N GLY A 66 -4.17 -8.62 -8.93
CA GLY A 66 -4.71 -7.32 -9.31
C GLY A 66 -6.24 -7.23 -9.20
N LYS A 67 -6.95 -8.29 -9.56
CA LYS A 67 -8.42 -8.36 -9.39
C LYS A 67 -8.84 -8.22 -7.93
N HIS A 68 -8.10 -8.83 -7.00
CA HIS A 68 -8.46 -8.88 -5.58
C HIS A 68 -7.98 -7.64 -4.81
N PHE A 69 -6.73 -7.25 -5.04
CA PHE A 69 -6.04 -6.23 -4.24
C PHE A 69 -5.59 -5.01 -5.05
N GLY A 70 -5.92 -4.92 -6.33
CA GLY A 70 -5.53 -3.80 -7.17
C GLY A 70 -6.14 -2.47 -6.74
N ALA A 71 -5.42 -1.37 -7.03
CA ALA A 71 -5.85 -0.02 -6.68
C ALA A 71 -6.95 0.53 -7.58
N ARG A 72 -6.99 0.12 -8.86
CA ARG A 72 -7.97 0.60 -9.85
C ARG A 72 -9.23 -0.25 -9.78
N ARG A 73 -10.21 0.23 -9.02
CA ARG A 73 -11.45 -0.51 -8.69
C ARG A 73 -12.66 0.37 -8.91
N SER A 74 -13.70 -0.18 -9.52
CA SER A 74 -14.99 0.50 -9.70
C SER A 74 -16.04 0.10 -8.65
N ASP A 75 -15.78 -0.94 -7.86
CA ASP A 75 -16.70 -1.54 -6.88
C ASP A 75 -16.71 -0.83 -5.51
N CYS A 76 -15.85 0.16 -5.29
CA CYS A 76 -15.72 0.90 -4.03
C CYS A 76 -15.43 2.41 -4.24
N LEU A 77 -16.07 3.01 -5.24
CA LEU A 77 -15.96 4.45 -5.50
C LEU A 77 -16.79 5.27 -4.51
N LYS A 78 -16.25 6.42 -4.09
CA LYS A 78 -16.93 7.42 -3.26
C LYS A 78 -16.65 8.80 -3.82
N GLU A 79 -17.67 9.67 -3.82
CA GLU A 79 -17.50 11.07 -4.19
C GLU A 79 -16.51 11.75 -3.23
N THR A 80 -15.45 12.32 -3.80
CA THR A 80 -14.37 12.97 -3.08
C THR A 80 -14.16 14.37 -3.64
N THR A 81 -14.06 15.36 -2.76
CA THR A 81 -13.84 16.76 -3.15
C THR A 81 -12.34 17.08 -3.14
N PHE A 82 -11.86 17.50 -4.29
CA PHE A 82 -10.49 17.98 -4.49
C PHE A 82 -10.49 19.52 -4.56
N ILE A 83 -9.43 20.13 -4.01
CA ILE A 83 -9.23 21.59 -4.11
C ILE A 83 -7.96 21.81 -4.91
N LYS A 84 -8.10 22.36 -6.13
CA LYS A 84 -6.97 22.70 -6.99
C LYS A 84 -7.02 24.18 -7.31
N LYS A 85 -5.99 24.93 -6.91
CA LYS A 85 -5.92 26.39 -7.10
C LYS A 85 -7.17 27.15 -6.59
N GLY A 86 -7.74 26.72 -5.45
CA GLY A 86 -8.93 27.32 -4.86
C GLY A 86 -10.26 26.88 -5.48
N VAL A 87 -10.25 26.10 -6.56
CA VAL A 87 -11.45 25.54 -7.19
C VAL A 87 -11.75 24.19 -6.56
N LYS A 88 -13.01 24.00 -6.15
CA LYS A 88 -13.51 22.70 -5.65
C LYS A 88 -14.04 21.89 -6.81
N GLU A 89 -13.60 20.66 -6.92
CA GLU A 89 -14.05 19.68 -7.90
C GLU A 89 -14.37 18.37 -7.19
N THR A 90 -15.55 17.81 -7.41
CA THR A 90 -15.96 16.53 -6.81
C THR A 90 -15.90 15.44 -7.88
N LYS A 91 -15.20 14.35 -7.58
CA LYS A 91 -14.98 13.22 -8.48
C LYS A 91 -15.11 11.89 -7.74
N PRO A 92 -15.54 10.82 -8.42
CA PRO A 92 -15.45 9.49 -7.85
C PRO A 92 -14.00 9.09 -7.63
N GLN A 93 -13.67 8.64 -6.44
CA GLN A 93 -12.36 8.14 -6.06
C GLN A 93 -12.50 6.80 -5.36
N VAL A 94 -11.58 5.88 -5.58
CA VAL A 94 -11.51 4.63 -4.82
C VAL A 94 -11.39 4.94 -3.33
N ASN A 95 -12.29 4.35 -2.55
CA ASN A 95 -12.29 4.42 -1.09
C ASN A 95 -11.80 3.11 -0.49
N PHE A 96 -10.66 3.14 0.19
CA PHE A 96 -10.03 1.93 0.75
C PHE A 96 -10.82 1.33 1.91
N GLU A 97 -11.55 2.16 2.69
CA GLU A 97 -12.43 1.66 3.78
C GLU A 97 -13.61 0.83 3.21
N LEU A 98 -14.14 1.22 2.05
CA LEU A 98 -15.14 0.42 1.32
C LEU A 98 -14.48 -0.76 0.61
N GLY A 99 -13.30 -0.56 0.03
CA GLY A 99 -12.60 -1.57 -0.76
C GLY A 99 -12.34 -2.86 0.00
N VAL A 100 -12.01 -2.80 1.30
CA VAL A 100 -11.75 -3.98 2.14
C VAL A 100 -13.01 -4.80 2.45
N THR A 101 -14.19 -4.26 2.18
CA THR A 101 -15.48 -4.96 2.40
C THR A 101 -16.02 -5.63 1.14
N THR A 102 -15.38 -5.42 -0.01
CA THR A 102 -15.86 -5.95 -1.29
C THR A 102 -15.66 -7.46 -1.42
N PRO A 103 -16.54 -8.18 -2.13
CA PRO A 103 -16.40 -9.61 -2.32
C PRO A 103 -15.08 -10.03 -2.96
N ASP A 104 -14.56 -9.25 -3.93
CA ASP A 104 -13.29 -9.53 -4.58
C ASP A 104 -12.12 -9.41 -3.61
N PHE A 105 -12.12 -8.38 -2.73
CA PHE A 105 -11.09 -8.23 -1.69
C PHE A 105 -11.13 -9.41 -0.70
N LEU A 106 -12.30 -9.74 -0.17
CA LEU A 106 -12.48 -10.84 0.80
C LEU A 106 -12.08 -12.19 0.18
N SER A 107 -12.42 -12.44 -1.08
CA SER A 107 -11.94 -13.62 -1.81
C SER A 107 -10.40 -13.64 -1.93
N GLY A 108 -9.77 -12.48 -2.10
CA GLY A 108 -8.32 -12.34 -2.07
C GLY A 108 -7.72 -12.70 -0.71
N VAL A 109 -8.36 -12.27 0.37
CA VAL A 109 -7.95 -12.63 1.76
C VAL A 109 -7.98 -14.14 1.96
N GLU A 110 -9.04 -14.82 1.50
CA GLU A 110 -9.13 -16.28 1.58
C GLU A 110 -8.02 -17.00 0.79
N ARG A 111 -7.71 -16.49 -0.41
CA ARG A 111 -6.64 -17.04 -1.25
C ARG A 111 -5.26 -16.84 -0.64
N LEU A 112 -4.99 -15.67 -0.05
CA LEU A 112 -3.75 -15.39 0.68
C LEU A 112 -3.61 -16.33 1.88
N ASN A 113 -4.67 -16.51 2.68
CA ASN A 113 -4.66 -17.43 3.81
C ASN A 113 -4.27 -18.84 3.37
N LYS A 114 -4.83 -19.37 2.26
CA LYS A 114 -4.49 -20.69 1.72
C LYS A 114 -3.00 -20.80 1.34
N ALA A 115 -2.38 -19.73 0.83
CA ALA A 115 -0.95 -19.73 0.53
C ALA A 115 -0.10 -19.81 1.81
N LEU A 116 -0.46 -19.04 2.85
CA LEU A 116 0.21 -19.08 4.15
C LEU A 116 0.04 -20.42 4.86
N ASP A 117 -1.15 -21.04 4.75
CA ASP A 117 -1.42 -22.38 5.32
C ASP A 117 -0.57 -23.48 4.64
N GLN A 118 -0.02 -23.22 3.45
CA GLN A 118 0.97 -24.04 2.77
C GLN A 118 2.43 -23.70 3.17
N ASN A 119 2.62 -22.94 4.25
CA ASN A 119 3.91 -22.46 4.74
C ASN A 119 4.68 -21.59 3.73
N ARG A 120 4.00 -20.89 2.84
CA ARG A 120 4.64 -19.94 1.92
C ARG A 120 5.04 -18.66 2.65
N ARG A 121 6.21 -18.14 2.30
CA ARG A 121 6.62 -16.77 2.68
C ARG A 121 6.17 -15.78 1.62
N VAL A 122 5.08 -15.13 1.90
CA VAL A 122 4.33 -14.34 0.91
C VAL A 122 4.71 -12.87 0.98
N SER A 123 4.96 -12.24 -0.17
CA SER A 123 5.06 -10.79 -0.31
C SER A 123 4.08 -10.22 -1.33
N LEU A 124 3.37 -9.17 -0.94
CA LEU A 124 2.62 -8.31 -1.86
C LEU A 124 3.62 -7.53 -2.71
N MET A 125 3.41 -7.46 -4.03
CA MET A 125 4.29 -6.68 -4.92
C MET A 125 3.51 -5.62 -5.66
N CYS A 126 4.04 -4.39 -5.66
CA CYS A 126 3.54 -3.26 -6.45
C CYS A 126 4.69 -2.53 -7.16
N SER A 127 4.37 -1.49 -7.94
CA SER A 127 5.36 -0.72 -8.69
C SER A 127 6.18 0.23 -7.81
N GLU A 128 5.55 0.91 -6.86
CA GLU A 128 6.15 1.98 -6.07
C GLU A 128 7.26 1.46 -5.15
N ALA A 129 8.44 2.11 -5.12
CA ALA A 129 9.51 1.78 -4.18
C ALA A 129 9.07 2.04 -2.75
N ASP A 130 8.63 3.29 -2.47
CA ASP A 130 8.14 3.69 -1.16
C ASP A 130 6.74 3.09 -0.89
N PRO A 131 6.58 2.28 0.17
CA PRO A 131 5.27 1.77 0.56
C PRO A 131 4.27 2.87 0.91
N LEU A 132 4.71 4.00 1.49
CA LEU A 132 3.82 5.11 1.87
C LEU A 132 3.17 5.80 0.66
N GLY A 133 3.78 5.74 -0.51
CA GLY A 133 3.20 6.23 -1.76
C GLY A 133 2.29 5.22 -2.48
N CYS A 134 1.98 4.07 -1.86
CA CYS A 134 1.37 2.94 -2.55
C CYS A 134 0.14 2.39 -1.81
N HIS A 135 -0.86 1.95 -2.57
CA HIS A 135 -2.04 1.28 -2.03
C HIS A 135 -1.71 -0.02 -1.26
N ARG A 136 -0.58 -0.69 -1.55
CA ARG A 136 -0.17 -1.87 -0.78
C ARG A 136 -0.01 -1.58 0.71
N PHE A 137 0.39 -0.33 1.08
CA PHE A 137 0.49 0.09 2.48
C PHE A 137 -0.87 0.43 3.07
N SER A 138 -1.54 1.45 2.54
CA SER A 138 -2.71 2.08 3.17
C SER A 138 -4.03 1.32 2.92
N PHE A 139 -4.08 0.42 1.94
CA PHE A 139 -5.25 -0.38 1.62
C PHE A 139 -5.08 -1.83 2.09
N ILE A 140 -4.03 -2.52 1.60
CA ILE A 140 -3.91 -3.96 1.82
C ILE A 140 -3.23 -4.26 3.15
N SER A 141 -2.02 -3.71 3.36
CA SER A 141 -1.22 -3.99 4.57
C SER A 141 -1.91 -3.52 5.83
N ARG A 142 -2.57 -2.34 5.79
CA ARG A 142 -3.40 -1.84 6.90
C ARG A 142 -4.44 -2.87 7.33
N TYR A 143 -5.17 -3.47 6.40
CA TYR A 143 -6.21 -4.47 6.71
C TYR A 143 -5.64 -5.65 7.52
N PHE A 144 -4.51 -6.21 7.10
CA PHE A 144 -3.89 -7.32 7.82
C PHE A 144 -3.24 -6.90 9.14
N TYR A 145 -2.67 -5.69 9.19
CA TYR A 145 -2.13 -5.12 10.42
C TYR A 145 -3.26 -4.89 11.47
N ASP A 146 -4.42 -4.43 11.06
CA ASP A 146 -5.60 -4.27 11.92
C ASP A 146 -6.15 -5.63 12.44
N LEU A 147 -5.80 -6.74 11.77
CA LEU A 147 -6.06 -8.12 12.22
C LEU A 147 -4.92 -8.72 13.06
N ASP A 148 -4.03 -7.88 13.59
CA ASP A 148 -2.89 -8.25 14.44
C ASP A 148 -1.83 -9.13 13.74
N TRP A 149 -1.66 -8.97 12.41
CA TRP A 149 -0.59 -9.66 11.69
C TRP A 149 0.74 -8.89 11.83
N ASP A 150 1.87 -9.62 11.72
CA ASP A 150 3.20 -9.04 11.55
C ASP A 150 3.40 -8.66 10.07
N VAL A 151 3.16 -7.39 9.76
CA VAL A 151 3.30 -6.86 8.40
C VAL A 151 4.62 -6.12 8.27
N GLN A 152 5.46 -6.56 7.33
CA GLN A 152 6.80 -6.03 7.08
C GLN A 152 6.93 -5.51 5.64
N HIS A 153 7.54 -4.34 5.47
CA HIS A 153 7.78 -3.72 4.17
C HIS A 153 9.25 -3.84 3.80
N ILE A 154 9.54 -4.64 2.77
CA ILE A 154 10.88 -4.83 2.24
C ILE A 154 11.21 -3.64 1.34
N MET A 155 12.32 -2.98 1.63
CA MET A 155 12.78 -1.80 0.91
C MET A 155 14.32 -1.73 0.95
N ARG A 156 14.90 -0.77 0.26
CA ARG A 156 16.31 -0.45 0.42
C ARG A 156 16.48 0.61 1.49
N ASP A 157 17.48 0.44 2.30
CA ASP A 157 17.92 1.50 3.20
C ASP A 157 18.48 2.68 2.39
N GLU A 158 18.10 3.90 2.73
CA GLU A 158 18.45 5.10 1.96
C GLU A 158 19.94 5.46 2.06
N GLU A 159 20.60 5.08 3.15
CA GLU A 159 22.02 5.42 3.40
C GLU A 159 22.94 4.35 2.82
N THR A 160 22.61 3.07 3.03
CA THR A 160 23.48 1.94 2.66
C THR A 160 23.12 1.30 1.34
N GLY A 161 21.88 1.47 0.86
CA GLY A 161 21.33 0.76 -0.29
C GLY A 161 21.00 -0.71 -0.05
N GLU A 162 21.29 -1.24 1.16
CA GLU A 162 21.07 -2.62 1.52
C GLU A 162 19.57 -2.94 1.72
N PRO A 163 19.15 -4.19 1.47
CA PRO A 163 17.79 -4.64 1.77
C PRO A 163 17.49 -4.59 3.27
N ILE A 164 16.41 -3.91 3.63
CA ILE A 164 15.88 -3.90 5.01
C ILE A 164 14.39 -4.21 5.01
N ALA A 165 13.88 -4.65 6.16
CA ALA A 165 12.44 -4.77 6.41
C ALA A 165 12.04 -3.80 7.52
N ARG A 166 11.03 -2.97 7.28
CA ARG A 166 10.45 -2.06 8.28
C ARG A 166 9.03 -2.49 8.61
N SER A 167 8.69 -2.49 9.89
CA SER A 167 7.35 -2.87 10.32
C SER A 167 6.31 -1.87 9.82
N HIS A 168 5.07 -2.35 9.62
CA HIS A 168 3.95 -1.49 9.27
C HIS A 168 3.73 -0.39 10.30
N GLN A 169 3.86 -0.74 11.59
CA GLN A 169 3.74 0.21 12.69
C GLN A 169 4.73 1.38 12.55
N MET A 170 6.01 1.10 12.32
CA MET A 170 7.04 2.14 12.17
C MET A 170 6.71 3.11 11.02
N LEU A 171 6.24 2.60 9.90
CA LEU A 171 5.86 3.42 8.74
C LEU A 171 4.55 4.18 8.98
N GLU A 172 3.59 3.61 9.70
CA GLU A 172 2.35 4.27 10.13
C GLU A 172 2.65 5.46 11.04
N GLU A 173 3.50 5.27 12.03
CA GLU A 173 3.94 6.33 12.95
C GLU A 173 4.66 7.46 12.19
N ALA A 174 5.54 7.11 11.24
CA ALA A 174 6.23 8.08 10.39
C ALA A 174 5.25 8.88 9.51
N MET A 175 4.23 8.23 8.93
CA MET A 175 3.18 8.88 8.14
C MET A 175 2.36 9.87 9.00
N ILE A 176 1.93 9.45 10.18
CA ILE A 176 1.16 10.29 11.10
C ILE A 176 1.98 11.51 11.50
N LEU A 177 3.23 11.31 11.89
CA LEU A 177 4.14 12.38 12.28
C LEU A 177 4.38 13.39 11.14
N ASP A 178 4.54 12.91 9.90
CA ASP A 178 4.69 13.77 8.73
C ASP A 178 3.44 14.63 8.49
N TYR A 179 2.23 14.05 8.61
CA TYR A 179 0.99 14.81 8.47
C TYR A 179 0.79 15.84 9.59
N VAL A 180 1.17 15.52 10.81
CA VAL A 180 1.14 16.48 11.92
C VAL A 180 2.14 17.63 11.65
N LYS A 181 3.38 17.33 11.25
CA LYS A 181 4.40 18.34 10.92
C LYS A 181 3.96 19.26 9.76
N ARG A 182 3.21 18.76 8.81
CA ARG A 182 2.66 19.55 7.69
C ARG A 182 1.36 20.27 8.01
N ASN A 183 0.88 20.23 9.26
CA ASN A 183 -0.40 20.78 9.69
C ASN A 183 -1.62 20.23 8.89
N LYS A 184 -1.51 19.00 8.38
CA LYS A 184 -2.61 18.29 7.74
C LYS A 184 -3.46 17.49 8.72
N LEU A 185 -2.92 17.22 9.90
CA LEU A 185 -3.52 16.40 10.94
C LEU A 185 -3.31 17.06 12.30
N LYS A 186 -4.31 16.99 13.18
CA LYS A 186 -4.20 17.46 14.56
C LYS A 186 -3.22 16.57 15.34
N SER A 187 -2.48 17.16 16.26
CA SER A 187 -1.66 16.42 17.23
C SER A 187 -2.52 15.95 18.40
N VAL A 188 -2.32 14.70 18.82
CA VAL A 188 -2.93 14.16 20.04
C VAL A 188 -2.00 14.41 21.20
N GLY A 189 -2.52 14.99 22.31
CA GLY A 189 -1.73 15.26 23.52
C GLY A 189 -0.57 16.25 23.33
N GLY A 190 -0.47 16.88 22.18
CA GLY A 190 0.59 17.81 21.84
C GLY A 190 0.28 19.24 22.21
N GLN A 191 1.14 19.82 23.06
CA GLN A 191 1.22 21.25 23.40
C GLN A 191 0.21 21.76 24.43
N MET A 192 0.21 21.14 25.60
CA MET A 192 -0.38 21.73 26.79
C MET A 192 0.65 22.30 27.75
N ALA A 193 1.84 22.65 27.28
CA ALA A 193 2.84 23.28 28.13
C ALA A 193 2.53 24.77 28.43
N ASP A 194 1.71 25.43 27.62
CA ASP A 194 1.48 26.89 27.74
C ASP A 194 0.00 27.34 27.84
N SER A 195 -0.96 26.43 27.96
CA SER A 195 -2.36 26.81 28.11
C SER A 195 -2.94 26.33 29.44
N LEU A 196 -3.23 27.28 30.31
CA LEU A 196 -3.92 27.04 31.60
C LEU A 196 -5.38 26.56 31.41
N PHE A 197 -5.87 26.53 30.17
CA PHE A 197 -7.20 26.08 29.76
C PHE A 197 -7.06 25.06 28.66
N ALA A 198 -6.64 23.85 29.04
CA ALA A 198 -6.78 22.71 28.18
C ALA A 198 -8.26 22.47 27.92
N ASP A 199 -8.66 22.58 26.67
CA ASP A 199 -10.00 22.19 26.25
C ASP A 199 -10.10 20.68 26.41
N PHE A 200 -10.78 20.25 27.47
CA PHE A 200 -11.04 18.87 27.77
C PHE A 200 -12.12 18.38 26.81
N GLY A 201 -11.69 17.84 25.66
CA GLY A 201 -12.50 16.90 24.94
C GLY A 201 -13.24 17.38 23.72
N ASP A 202 -12.57 17.45 22.59
CA ASP A 202 -13.23 17.23 21.31
C ASP A 202 -13.31 15.72 20.95
N GLY A 203 -12.86 14.83 21.85
CA GLY A 203 -12.84 13.38 21.62
C GLY A 203 -11.81 12.94 20.60
N TYR A 204 -10.85 13.81 20.22
CA TYR A 204 -9.80 13.48 19.27
C TYR A 204 -8.68 12.74 19.97
N ASP A 205 -8.64 11.44 19.78
CA ASP A 205 -7.65 10.53 20.35
C ASP A 205 -6.70 9.94 19.27
N GLU A 206 -5.78 9.10 19.68
CA GLU A 206 -4.84 8.42 18.80
C GLU A 206 -5.55 7.55 17.74
N GLN A 207 -6.66 6.93 18.09
CA GLN A 207 -7.43 6.11 17.17
C GLN A 207 -8.07 6.97 16.08
N GLN A 208 -8.67 8.12 16.45
CA GLN A 208 -9.23 9.05 15.47
C GLN A 208 -8.13 9.66 14.59
N GLN A 209 -6.98 10.02 15.19
CA GLN A 209 -5.82 10.52 14.45
C GLN A 209 -5.35 9.49 13.41
N ARG A 210 -5.24 8.23 13.79
CA ARG A 210 -4.87 7.14 12.90
C ARG A 210 -5.86 7.01 11.73
N ILE A 211 -7.16 7.01 12.01
CA ILE A 211 -8.22 6.94 11.00
C ILE A 211 -8.08 8.10 10.00
N ASP A 212 -7.94 9.32 10.49
CA ASP A 212 -7.83 10.50 9.66
C ASP A 212 -6.54 10.52 8.81
N ALA A 213 -5.43 10.01 9.34
CA ALA A 213 -4.19 9.84 8.58
C ALA A 213 -4.37 8.91 7.38
N TYR A 214 -5.06 7.79 7.54
CA TYR A 214 -5.34 6.88 6.42
C TYR A 214 -6.35 7.44 5.44
N ARG A 215 -7.32 8.25 5.87
CA ARG A 215 -8.24 8.95 4.98
C ARG A 215 -7.53 10.01 4.15
N LEU A 216 -6.60 10.76 4.76
CA LEU A 216 -5.71 11.68 4.04
C LEU A 216 -4.85 10.92 3.02
N LYS A 217 -4.26 9.78 3.42
CA LYS A 217 -3.49 8.95 2.50
C LYS A 217 -4.35 8.42 1.36
N ASN A 218 -5.55 7.94 1.62
CA ASN A 218 -6.50 7.54 0.57
C ASN A 218 -6.80 8.69 -0.40
N HIS A 219 -7.03 9.90 0.13
CA HIS A 219 -7.27 11.08 -0.71
C HIS A 219 -6.07 11.40 -1.61
N GLU A 220 -4.84 11.20 -1.13
CA GLU A 220 -3.61 11.48 -1.89
C GLU A 220 -3.36 10.46 -3.01
N ILE A 221 -3.62 9.16 -2.77
CA ILE A 221 -3.20 8.07 -3.67
C ILE A 221 -4.35 7.22 -4.23
N GLY A 222 -5.58 7.45 -3.81
CA GLY A 222 -6.75 6.73 -4.33
C GLY A 222 -6.97 7.02 -5.81
N TRP A 223 -7.20 5.96 -6.59
CA TRP A 223 -7.42 6.09 -8.02
C TRP A 223 -8.72 6.85 -8.34
N VAL A 224 -8.64 7.73 -9.36
CA VAL A 224 -9.76 8.53 -9.89
C VAL A 224 -9.97 8.14 -11.35
N PRO A 225 -11.11 7.52 -11.72
CA PRO A 225 -11.35 6.97 -13.06
C PRO A 225 -11.17 7.93 -14.22
N GLU A 226 -11.48 9.21 -14.04
CA GLU A 226 -11.45 10.21 -15.10
C GLU A 226 -10.04 10.57 -15.59
N TYR A 227 -9.00 10.27 -14.81
CA TYR A 227 -7.60 10.52 -15.21
C TYR A 227 -7.02 9.41 -16.08
N ASP A 228 -7.69 8.26 -16.19
CA ASP A 228 -7.24 7.14 -17.00
C ASP A 228 -7.66 7.23 -18.48
N ASN A 229 -8.62 8.09 -18.82
CA ASN A 229 -9.15 8.19 -20.19
C ASN A 229 -8.19 8.83 -21.21
N ASN A 230 -7.02 9.33 -20.76
CA ASN A 230 -6.03 9.95 -21.65
C ASN A 230 -4.86 9.04 -22.03
N GLU A 231 -4.82 7.77 -21.57
CA GLU A 231 -3.75 6.82 -21.93
C GLU A 231 -4.15 5.76 -22.96
N THR A 232 -5.39 5.79 -23.48
CA THR A 232 -5.87 4.78 -24.44
C THR A 232 -6.15 5.32 -25.84
N THR A 233 -5.35 6.26 -26.33
CA THR A 233 -5.30 6.58 -27.77
C THR A 233 -3.85 6.66 -28.25
N ASP A 234 -3.16 5.52 -28.26
CA ASP A 234 -2.15 5.23 -29.26
C ASP A 234 -2.38 3.81 -29.75
N GLU A 235 -3.42 3.67 -30.56
CA GLU A 235 -3.47 2.65 -31.60
C GLU A 235 -2.34 3.02 -32.60
N TYR A 236 -1.39 2.13 -32.72
CA TYR A 236 -0.68 1.60 -33.88
C TYR A 236 0.59 0.88 -33.44
#